data_6d9b196b5a946d04e199d0dcc10f879f
#
_entry.id   6d9b196b5a946d04e199d0dcc10f879f
#
_cell.length_a   1.000
_cell.length_b   1.000
_cell.length_c   1.000
_cell.angle_alpha   90.00
_cell.angle_beta   90.00
_cell.angle_gamma   90.00
#
_symmetry.space_group_name_H-M   'P 1'
#
loop_
_entity.id
_entity.type
_entity.pdbx_description
1 polymer ?
#
loop_
_entity_poly.entity_id
_entity_poly.type
_entity_poly.pdbx_seq_one_letter_code
_entity_poly.pdbx_strand_id
1 'polypeptide(L)'
;MRLSEFIVLHVDRIVDEWEDFARTLKPAADTMNTTELRDHARSILLAAARDMQTAQSKSEEIAKARGEELNKTPSLDEAAASHGELRHEVGFDLVQMTSEFRHLRASVIRLWVDSLTTPQLADFLDVIRFNEAIDEALAESTAAYAERVARSRDIFLAILGHDLRAPLQAVSMSTELLARKLVMDDKTQGYISRIKTSTRHMGTMVGDLLEFVRSRLGASLPVERKFMDLAGACREALEEATAGQPGSAPVLSIEGETQGHWDSGRIGQMLQNLIGNALQHGAASHEISVRVTGGKDTVEIVVHNEGKPIAEDAISTIFDPLVRSSEENSESRTTSTSLGLGLFIVKEVVNAHSGSITVTSTIGDGTTFTVVLPKT
;
A
#
# COMPACT_ATOMS: atom_id res chain seq x y z
N MET A 1 40.42 -11.50 -28.16
CA MET A 1 40.04 -10.22 -27.50
C MET A 1 39.05 -10.54 -26.39
N ARG A 2 39.30 -10.06 -25.15
CA ARG A 2 38.43 -10.30 -24.02
C ARG A 2 37.09 -9.59 -24.25
N LEU A 3 36.01 -10.10 -23.66
CA LEU A 3 34.67 -9.50 -23.82
C LEU A 3 34.59 -8.05 -23.32
N SER A 4 35.22 -7.74 -22.18
CA SER A 4 35.27 -6.38 -21.66
C SER A 4 35.97 -5.39 -22.62
N GLU A 5 37.06 -5.81 -23.28
CA GLU A 5 37.75 -5.00 -24.28
C GLU A 5 36.89 -4.81 -25.54
N PHE A 6 36.21 -5.89 -25.97
CA PHE A 6 35.30 -5.84 -27.09
C PHE A 6 34.15 -4.85 -26.89
N ILE A 7 33.53 -4.86 -25.68
CA ILE A 7 32.44 -3.93 -25.32
C ILE A 7 32.93 -2.49 -25.47
N VAL A 8 34.09 -2.15 -24.88
CA VAL A 8 34.64 -0.79 -24.94
C VAL A 8 34.95 -0.35 -26.37
N LEU A 9 35.53 -1.26 -27.20
CA LEU A 9 35.92 -0.95 -28.57
C LEU A 9 34.72 -0.80 -29.51
N HIS A 10 33.65 -1.58 -29.29
CA HIS A 10 32.50 -1.68 -30.19
C HIS A 10 31.19 -1.13 -29.55
N VAL A 11 31.29 -0.31 -28.49
CA VAL A 11 30.13 0.19 -27.76
C VAL A 11 29.10 0.89 -28.65
N ASP A 12 29.53 1.69 -29.58
CA ASP A 12 28.62 2.43 -30.48
C ASP A 12 27.82 1.48 -31.39
N ARG A 13 28.46 0.44 -31.92
CA ARG A 13 27.78 -0.57 -32.72
C ARG A 13 26.76 -1.37 -31.91
N ILE A 14 27.09 -1.70 -30.65
CA ILE A 14 26.18 -2.43 -29.75
C ILE A 14 24.97 -1.54 -29.44
N VAL A 15 25.21 -0.26 -29.16
CA VAL A 15 24.16 0.72 -28.83
C VAL A 15 23.25 0.97 -30.06
N ASP A 16 23.79 0.97 -31.28
CA ASP A 16 22.99 1.10 -32.52
C ASP A 16 21.98 -0.04 -32.65
N GLU A 17 22.43 -1.31 -32.49
CA GLU A 17 21.52 -2.45 -32.52
C GLU A 17 20.48 -2.44 -31.40
N TRP A 18 20.89 -1.97 -30.22
CA TRP A 18 19.98 -1.87 -29.09
C TRP A 18 18.95 -0.74 -29.29
N GLU A 19 19.35 0.39 -29.85
CA GLU A 19 18.44 1.51 -30.18
C GLU A 19 17.36 1.08 -31.16
N ASP A 20 17.73 0.36 -32.22
CA ASP A 20 16.79 -0.17 -33.20
C ASP A 20 15.73 -1.03 -32.54
N PHE A 21 16.12 -1.88 -31.57
CA PHE A 21 15.18 -2.67 -30.79
C PHE A 21 14.33 -1.78 -29.86
N ALA A 22 14.94 -0.90 -29.09
CA ALA A 22 14.23 -0.06 -28.11
C ALA A 22 13.13 0.78 -28.77
N ARG A 23 13.38 1.26 -30.02
CA ARG A 23 12.38 1.99 -30.82
C ARG A 23 11.16 1.15 -31.22
N THR A 24 11.23 -0.17 -31.13
CA THR A 24 10.07 -1.04 -31.36
C THR A 24 9.12 -1.10 -30.17
N LEU A 25 9.55 -0.65 -28.98
CA LEU A 25 8.78 -0.73 -27.73
C LEU A 25 7.79 0.44 -27.60
N LYS A 26 6.83 0.50 -28.50
CA LYS A 26 5.79 1.54 -28.54
C LYS A 26 4.70 1.33 -27.49
N PRO A 27 3.99 2.40 -27.04
CA PRO A 27 4.16 3.81 -27.45
C PRO A 27 5.28 4.55 -26.70
N ALA A 28 5.85 4.01 -25.63
CA ALA A 28 6.77 4.71 -24.73
C ALA A 28 8.03 5.21 -25.48
N ALA A 29 8.57 4.41 -26.40
CA ALA A 29 9.76 4.80 -27.18
C ALA A 29 9.53 6.02 -28.10
N ASP A 30 8.29 6.34 -28.46
CA ASP A 30 7.97 7.49 -29.32
C ASP A 30 8.17 8.84 -28.60
N THR A 31 8.23 8.85 -27.28
CA THR A 31 8.40 10.07 -26.45
C THR A 31 9.86 10.44 -26.18
N MET A 32 10.81 9.52 -26.48
CA MET A 32 12.22 9.72 -26.18
C MET A 32 13.02 10.25 -27.39
N ASN A 33 13.96 11.14 -27.09
CA ASN A 33 14.95 11.52 -28.10
C ASN A 33 16.08 10.47 -28.19
N THR A 34 16.78 10.46 -29.33
CA THR A 34 17.85 9.49 -29.63
C THR A 34 18.99 9.54 -28.60
N THR A 35 19.34 10.71 -28.10
CA THR A 35 20.45 10.90 -27.14
C THR A 35 20.11 10.27 -25.80
N GLU A 36 18.94 10.55 -25.26
CA GLU A 36 18.46 9.96 -24.00
C GLU A 36 18.34 8.44 -24.08
N LEU A 37 17.88 7.92 -25.22
CA LEU A 37 17.76 6.50 -25.43
C LEU A 37 19.14 5.81 -25.38
N ARG A 38 20.16 6.38 -26.00
CA ARG A 38 21.51 5.82 -26.17
C ARG A 38 22.40 5.93 -24.95
N ASP A 39 22.36 7.08 -24.25
CA ASP A 39 23.33 7.40 -23.20
C ASP A 39 23.26 6.43 -22.02
N HIS A 40 22.06 5.98 -21.65
CA HIS A 40 21.88 5.01 -20.57
C HIS A 40 22.41 3.62 -20.91
N ALA A 41 22.11 3.09 -22.10
CA ALA A 41 22.63 1.79 -22.54
C ALA A 41 24.17 1.81 -22.64
N ARG A 42 24.74 2.91 -23.17
CA ARG A 42 26.18 3.14 -23.20
C ARG A 42 26.80 3.14 -21.81
N SER A 43 26.19 3.83 -20.87
CA SER A 43 26.68 3.95 -19.50
C SER A 43 26.69 2.60 -18.79
N ILE A 44 25.62 1.80 -18.92
CA ILE A 44 25.52 0.44 -18.37
C ILE A 44 26.60 -0.46 -18.99
N LEU A 45 26.76 -0.46 -20.30
CA LEU A 45 27.75 -1.29 -20.99
C LEU A 45 29.18 -0.98 -20.54
N LEU A 46 29.54 0.31 -20.46
CA LEU A 46 30.88 0.72 -20.02
C LEU A 46 31.12 0.44 -18.53
N ALA A 47 30.09 0.52 -17.71
CA ALA A 47 30.17 0.17 -16.29
C ALA A 47 30.30 -1.35 -16.10
N ALA A 48 29.53 -2.15 -16.83
CA ALA A 48 29.66 -3.61 -16.84
C ALA A 48 31.03 -4.07 -17.32
N ALA A 49 31.58 -3.46 -18.40
CA ALA A 49 32.94 -3.75 -18.88
C ALA A 49 34.00 -3.45 -17.83
N ARG A 50 33.84 -2.39 -17.03
CA ARG A 50 34.76 -2.07 -15.91
C ARG A 50 34.59 -3.05 -14.76
N ASP A 51 33.38 -3.42 -14.37
CA ASP A 51 33.11 -4.42 -13.35
C ASP A 51 33.78 -5.75 -13.70
N MET A 52 33.68 -6.20 -14.94
CA MET A 52 34.35 -7.43 -15.43
C MET A 52 35.88 -7.41 -15.30
N GLN A 53 36.51 -6.25 -15.27
CA GLN A 53 37.96 -6.11 -15.11
C GLN A 53 38.41 -6.11 -13.64
N THR A 54 37.48 -5.96 -12.70
CA THR A 54 37.77 -5.94 -11.28
C THR A 54 38.02 -7.37 -10.80
N ALA A 55 39.10 -7.58 -10.03
CA ALA A 55 39.39 -8.89 -9.44
C ALA A 55 38.33 -9.22 -8.37
N GLN A 56 37.71 -10.38 -8.47
CA GLN A 56 36.74 -10.87 -7.49
C GLN A 56 37.29 -12.13 -6.80
N SER A 57 37.07 -12.22 -5.49
CA SER A 57 37.29 -13.43 -4.73
C SER A 57 36.13 -14.43 -4.93
N LYS A 58 36.39 -15.71 -4.69
CA LYS A 58 35.33 -16.74 -4.82
C LYS A 58 34.16 -16.53 -3.86
N SER A 59 34.40 -15.87 -2.71
CA SER A 59 33.32 -15.49 -1.77
C SER A 59 32.45 -14.35 -2.30
N GLU A 60 33.04 -13.39 -3.01
CA GLU A 60 32.34 -12.30 -3.66
C GLU A 60 31.48 -12.77 -4.84
N GLU A 61 31.99 -13.71 -5.65
CA GLU A 61 31.20 -14.35 -6.72
C GLU A 61 29.93 -15.04 -6.15
N ILE A 62 30.07 -15.80 -5.05
CA ILE A 62 28.93 -16.49 -4.42
C ILE A 62 27.95 -15.48 -3.81
N ALA A 63 28.44 -14.43 -3.17
CA ALA A 63 27.58 -13.37 -2.59
C ALA A 63 26.81 -12.62 -3.66
N LYS A 64 27.49 -12.25 -4.76
CA LYS A 64 26.88 -11.57 -5.91
C LYS A 64 25.80 -12.43 -6.56
N ALA A 65 26.04 -13.75 -6.74
CA ALA A 65 25.05 -14.69 -7.25
C ALA A 65 23.82 -14.86 -6.35
N ARG A 66 23.92 -14.51 -5.05
CA ARG A 66 22.81 -14.52 -4.09
C ARG A 66 22.10 -13.18 -3.93
N GLY A 67 22.59 -12.12 -4.59
CA GLY A 67 22.13 -10.76 -4.37
C GLY A 67 22.54 -10.17 -3.02
N GLU A 68 23.60 -10.72 -2.38
CA GLU A 68 24.14 -10.21 -1.13
C GLU A 68 25.13 -9.07 -1.44
N GLU A 69 24.87 -7.88 -0.86
CA GLU A 69 25.64 -6.65 -1.13
C GLU A 69 27.01 -6.67 -0.41
N LEU A 70 28.02 -7.33 -0.94
CA LEU A 70 29.37 -7.28 -0.35
C LEU A 70 30.31 -6.26 -1.00
N ASN A 71 30.15 -5.93 -2.28
CA ASN A 71 30.93 -4.89 -2.97
C ASN A 71 30.19 -4.42 -4.23
N LYS A 72 29.30 -3.46 -4.11
CA LYS A 72 28.65 -2.81 -5.27
C LYS A 72 29.68 -2.05 -6.11
N THR A 73 29.53 -2.09 -7.43
CA THR A 73 30.26 -1.21 -8.35
C THR A 73 29.49 0.10 -8.50
N PRO A 74 29.81 1.18 -7.76
CA PRO A 74 28.97 2.37 -7.68
C PRO A 74 28.57 2.94 -9.05
N SER A 75 29.43 2.82 -10.06
CA SER A 75 29.15 3.33 -11.41
C SER A 75 28.15 2.44 -12.19
N LEU A 76 28.01 1.14 -11.88
CA LEU A 76 27.04 0.26 -12.51
C LEU A 76 25.67 0.46 -11.89
N ASP A 77 25.61 0.50 -10.56
CA ASP A 77 24.38 0.73 -9.81
C ASP A 77 23.75 2.09 -10.16
N GLU A 78 24.56 3.16 -10.19
CA GLU A 78 24.09 4.51 -10.54
C GLU A 78 23.54 4.57 -11.97
N ALA A 79 24.24 3.97 -12.94
CA ALA A 79 23.78 3.92 -14.34
C ALA A 79 22.49 3.10 -14.48
N ALA A 80 22.40 1.98 -13.76
CA ALA A 80 21.24 1.10 -13.77
C ALA A 80 20.03 1.74 -13.08
N ALA A 81 20.20 2.35 -11.91
CA ALA A 81 19.14 3.06 -11.21
C ALA A 81 18.59 4.22 -12.05
N SER A 82 19.47 5.02 -12.64
CA SER A 82 19.08 6.11 -13.56
C SER A 82 18.29 5.61 -14.76
N HIS A 83 18.66 4.44 -15.31
CA HIS A 83 17.90 3.81 -16.39
C HIS A 83 16.48 3.42 -15.94
N GLY A 84 16.34 2.75 -14.79
CA GLY A 84 15.05 2.36 -14.24
C GLY A 84 14.13 3.54 -13.97
N GLU A 85 14.66 4.61 -13.37
CA GLU A 85 13.91 5.85 -13.10
C GLU A 85 13.40 6.49 -14.39
N LEU A 86 14.29 6.67 -15.39
CA LEU A 86 13.93 7.30 -16.65
C LEU A 86 12.88 6.49 -17.40
N ARG A 87 12.99 5.15 -17.43
CA ARG A 87 12.01 4.29 -18.11
C ARG A 87 10.61 4.42 -17.51
N HIS A 88 10.52 4.56 -16.18
CA HIS A 88 9.26 4.89 -15.52
C HIS A 88 8.72 6.27 -15.94
N GLU A 89 9.57 7.30 -15.97
CA GLU A 89 9.16 8.69 -16.28
C GLU A 89 8.59 8.83 -17.70
N VAL A 90 9.15 8.10 -18.66
CA VAL A 90 8.69 8.11 -20.06
C VAL A 90 7.62 7.09 -20.39
N GLY A 91 7.14 6.34 -19.38
CA GLY A 91 5.99 5.44 -19.51
C GLY A 91 6.28 4.04 -20.06
N PHE A 92 7.54 3.57 -20.00
CA PHE A 92 7.83 2.16 -20.21
C PHE A 92 7.22 1.33 -19.10
N ASP A 93 6.69 0.16 -19.44
CA ASP A 93 6.34 -0.84 -18.43
C ASP A 93 7.56 -1.71 -18.04
N LEU A 94 7.41 -2.47 -16.95
CA LEU A 94 8.49 -3.31 -16.45
C LEU A 94 8.90 -4.41 -17.43
N VAL A 95 7.96 -4.92 -18.24
CA VAL A 95 8.22 -5.95 -19.25
C VAL A 95 9.04 -5.36 -20.39
N GLN A 96 8.73 -4.14 -20.82
CA GLN A 96 9.49 -3.43 -21.83
C GLN A 96 10.93 -3.17 -21.36
N MET A 97 11.10 -2.63 -20.15
CA MET A 97 12.41 -2.38 -19.56
C MET A 97 13.25 -3.65 -19.41
N THR A 98 12.67 -4.75 -18.91
CA THR A 98 13.41 -6.04 -18.84
C THR A 98 13.75 -6.61 -20.20
N SER A 99 12.95 -6.33 -21.23
CA SER A 99 13.20 -6.74 -22.60
C SER A 99 14.40 -6.01 -23.22
N GLU A 100 14.63 -4.74 -22.83
CA GLU A 100 15.82 -3.98 -23.22
C GLU A 100 17.11 -4.68 -22.74
N PHE A 101 17.16 -5.06 -21.45
CA PHE A 101 18.31 -5.77 -20.89
C PHE A 101 18.54 -7.13 -21.56
N ARG A 102 17.46 -7.87 -21.84
CA ARG A 102 17.54 -9.15 -22.57
C ARG A 102 18.13 -8.97 -23.97
N HIS A 103 17.67 -7.95 -24.69
CA HIS A 103 18.17 -7.66 -26.03
C HIS A 103 19.63 -7.21 -25.98
N LEU A 104 19.97 -6.31 -25.06
CA LEU A 104 21.35 -5.84 -24.86
C LEU A 104 22.31 -6.99 -24.61
N ARG A 105 21.97 -7.89 -23.68
CA ARG A 105 22.74 -9.10 -23.38
C ARG A 105 22.95 -9.97 -24.62
N ALA A 106 21.88 -10.25 -25.34
CA ALA A 106 21.92 -11.11 -26.52
C ALA A 106 22.75 -10.51 -27.65
N SER A 107 22.63 -9.19 -27.90
CA SER A 107 23.40 -8.50 -28.96
C SER A 107 24.88 -8.48 -28.64
N VAL A 108 25.26 -8.14 -27.38
CA VAL A 108 26.67 -8.15 -26.98
C VAL A 108 27.31 -9.52 -27.17
N ILE A 109 26.69 -10.56 -26.61
CA ILE A 109 27.24 -11.93 -26.72
C ILE A 109 27.33 -12.38 -28.15
N ARG A 110 26.30 -12.16 -28.96
CA ARG A 110 26.29 -12.55 -30.40
C ARG A 110 27.40 -11.85 -31.16
N LEU A 111 27.49 -10.52 -31.09
CA LEU A 111 28.49 -9.73 -31.80
C LEU A 111 29.91 -10.10 -31.39
N TRP A 112 30.13 -10.42 -30.12
CA TRP A 112 31.43 -10.84 -29.63
C TRP A 112 31.79 -12.25 -30.09
N VAL A 113 30.87 -13.22 -29.99
CA VAL A 113 31.09 -14.62 -30.49
C VAL A 113 31.41 -14.62 -31.96
N ASP A 114 30.73 -13.80 -32.78
CA ASP A 114 31.01 -13.69 -34.23
C ASP A 114 32.44 -13.14 -34.51
N SER A 115 33.06 -12.45 -33.53
CA SER A 115 34.43 -11.94 -33.63
C SER A 115 35.50 -12.97 -33.23
N LEU A 116 35.11 -14.07 -32.57
CA LEU A 116 36.05 -15.10 -32.10
C LEU A 116 36.45 -16.03 -33.22
N THR A 117 37.77 -16.25 -33.38
CA THR A 117 38.30 -17.24 -34.31
C THR A 117 38.38 -18.64 -33.68
N THR A 118 38.72 -18.73 -32.42
CA THR A 118 38.82 -20.01 -31.67
C THR A 118 38.41 -19.75 -30.22
N PRO A 119 37.29 -20.33 -29.73
CA PRO A 119 36.88 -20.20 -28.35
C PRO A 119 37.89 -20.81 -27.36
N GLN A 120 38.10 -20.13 -26.21
CA GLN A 120 38.96 -20.53 -25.12
C GLN A 120 38.16 -20.65 -23.80
N LEU A 121 38.72 -21.33 -22.80
CA LEU A 121 38.10 -21.43 -21.48
C LEU A 121 37.89 -20.06 -20.85
N ALA A 122 38.79 -19.12 -21.07
CA ALA A 122 38.68 -17.75 -20.59
C ALA A 122 37.44 -17.02 -21.13
N ASP A 123 36.98 -17.36 -22.33
CA ASP A 123 35.80 -16.74 -22.94
C ASP A 123 34.52 -17.14 -22.22
N PHE A 124 34.43 -18.38 -21.72
CA PHE A 124 33.29 -18.80 -20.89
C PHE A 124 33.21 -18.03 -19.56
N LEU A 125 34.35 -17.77 -18.96
CA LEU A 125 34.43 -16.96 -17.72
C LEU A 125 34.00 -15.51 -18.00
N ASP A 126 34.37 -14.94 -19.15
CA ASP A 126 33.94 -13.63 -19.55
C ASP A 126 32.40 -13.55 -19.72
N VAL A 127 31.78 -14.56 -20.32
CA VAL A 127 30.32 -14.63 -20.47
C VAL A 127 29.63 -14.72 -19.11
N ILE A 128 30.17 -15.53 -18.18
CA ILE A 128 29.60 -15.64 -16.82
C ILE A 128 29.63 -14.28 -16.14
N ARG A 129 30.78 -13.60 -16.10
CA ARG A 129 30.95 -12.29 -15.47
C ARG A 129 30.08 -11.20 -16.11
N PHE A 130 29.96 -11.24 -17.43
CA PHE A 130 29.07 -10.31 -18.14
C PHE A 130 27.60 -10.52 -17.77
N ASN A 131 27.16 -11.79 -17.68
CA ASN A 131 25.81 -12.10 -17.25
C ASN A 131 25.54 -11.62 -15.81
N GLU A 132 26.49 -11.84 -14.90
CA GLU A 132 26.38 -11.34 -13.52
C GLU A 132 26.26 -9.83 -13.46
N ALA A 133 27.07 -9.08 -14.21
CA ALA A 133 27.00 -7.62 -14.27
C ALA A 133 25.67 -7.11 -14.89
N ILE A 134 25.15 -7.78 -15.91
CA ILE A 134 23.87 -7.42 -16.51
C ILE A 134 22.70 -7.77 -15.59
N ASP A 135 22.76 -8.90 -14.87
CA ASP A 135 21.71 -9.28 -13.92
C ASP A 135 21.68 -8.35 -12.71
N GLU A 136 22.84 -7.89 -12.22
CA GLU A 136 22.95 -6.85 -11.19
C GLU A 136 22.34 -5.52 -11.67
N ALA A 137 22.71 -5.06 -12.86
CA ALA A 137 22.15 -3.85 -13.45
C ALA A 137 20.62 -3.95 -13.66
N LEU A 138 20.13 -5.11 -14.06
CA LEU A 138 18.70 -5.36 -14.20
C LEU A 138 17.97 -5.29 -12.84
N ALA A 139 18.55 -5.91 -11.80
CA ALA A 139 17.99 -5.89 -10.46
C ALA A 139 17.91 -4.46 -9.90
N GLU A 140 18.98 -3.67 -10.04
CA GLU A 140 19.03 -2.26 -9.60
C GLU A 140 18.05 -1.37 -10.39
N SER A 141 18.00 -1.51 -11.73
CA SER A 141 17.01 -0.80 -12.55
C SER A 141 15.58 -1.14 -12.16
N THR A 142 15.32 -2.41 -11.84
CA THR A 142 13.99 -2.86 -11.41
C THR A 142 13.61 -2.29 -10.05
N ALA A 143 14.54 -2.23 -9.11
CA ALA A 143 14.34 -1.65 -7.79
C ALA A 143 14.06 -0.14 -7.89
N ALA A 144 14.86 0.60 -8.66
CA ALA A 144 14.67 2.03 -8.89
C ALA A 144 13.34 2.35 -9.59
N TYR A 145 12.97 1.55 -10.61
CA TYR A 145 11.67 1.64 -11.28
C TYR A 145 10.52 1.44 -10.29
N ALA A 146 10.58 0.38 -9.46
CA ALA A 146 9.55 0.09 -8.47
C ALA A 146 9.42 1.19 -7.41
N GLU A 147 10.53 1.77 -6.97
CA GLU A 147 10.53 2.91 -6.04
C GLU A 147 9.86 4.15 -6.65
N ARG A 148 10.14 4.45 -7.92
CA ARG A 148 9.49 5.56 -8.64
C ARG A 148 7.99 5.35 -8.79
N VAL A 149 7.55 4.14 -9.14
CA VAL A 149 6.13 3.78 -9.18
C VAL A 149 5.49 4.02 -7.82
N ALA A 150 6.11 3.53 -6.75
CA ALA A 150 5.60 3.71 -5.39
C ALA A 150 5.49 5.19 -5.01
N ARG A 151 6.54 5.98 -5.26
CA ARG A 151 6.59 7.42 -4.96
C ARG A 151 5.55 8.21 -5.75
N SER A 152 5.43 7.99 -7.07
CA SER A 152 4.44 8.68 -7.93
C SER A 152 3.02 8.43 -7.43
N ARG A 153 2.74 7.23 -7.03
CA ARG A 153 1.47 6.78 -6.48
C ARG A 153 1.18 7.43 -5.12
N ASP A 154 2.15 7.51 -4.22
CA ASP A 154 1.98 8.12 -2.89
C ASP A 154 1.71 9.61 -3.01
N ILE A 155 2.39 10.30 -3.94
CA ILE A 155 2.13 11.70 -4.26
C ILE A 155 0.71 11.87 -4.81
N PHE A 156 0.29 11.04 -5.78
CA PHE A 156 -1.07 11.09 -6.33
C PHE A 156 -2.13 10.92 -5.24
N LEU A 157 -1.96 9.95 -4.34
CA LEU A 157 -2.88 9.71 -3.23
C LEU A 157 -2.92 10.87 -2.24
N ALA A 158 -1.77 11.48 -1.94
CA ALA A 158 -1.70 12.64 -1.06
C ALA A 158 -2.45 13.85 -1.65
N ILE A 159 -2.24 14.14 -2.94
CA ILE A 159 -2.93 15.22 -3.67
C ILE A 159 -4.44 14.94 -3.70
N LEU A 160 -4.86 13.76 -4.15
CA LEU A 160 -6.26 13.38 -4.24
C LEU A 160 -6.97 13.48 -2.86
N GLY A 161 -6.28 13.03 -1.81
CA GLY A 161 -6.81 13.11 -0.44
C GLY A 161 -7.01 14.53 0.05
N HIS A 162 -6.06 15.42 -0.23
CA HIS A 162 -6.17 16.83 0.09
C HIS A 162 -7.30 17.50 -0.70
N ASP A 163 -7.34 17.28 -2.00
CA ASP A 163 -8.27 17.95 -2.92
C ASP A 163 -9.73 17.48 -2.74
N LEU A 164 -9.93 16.28 -2.22
CA LEU A 164 -11.27 15.81 -1.83
C LEU A 164 -11.70 16.29 -0.44
N ARG A 165 -10.77 16.39 0.53
CA ARG A 165 -11.10 16.88 1.87
C ARG A 165 -11.45 18.37 1.89
N ALA A 166 -10.78 19.19 1.09
CA ALA A 166 -10.96 20.64 1.09
C ALA A 166 -12.42 21.07 0.77
N PRO A 167 -13.08 20.63 -0.33
CA PRO A 167 -14.47 20.97 -0.61
C PRO A 167 -15.44 20.41 0.45
N LEU A 168 -15.17 19.21 0.99
CA LEU A 168 -15.98 18.63 2.06
C LEU A 168 -15.91 19.46 3.35
N GLN A 169 -14.73 19.95 3.72
CA GLN A 169 -14.57 20.86 4.87
C GLN A 169 -15.28 22.18 4.63
N ALA A 170 -15.24 22.74 3.43
CA ALA A 170 -15.95 23.98 3.11
C ALA A 170 -17.46 23.80 3.25
N VAL A 171 -18.04 22.69 2.77
CA VAL A 171 -19.47 22.37 2.94
C VAL A 171 -19.80 22.17 4.42
N SER A 172 -18.98 21.43 5.17
CA SER A 172 -19.18 21.19 6.60
C SER A 172 -19.17 22.51 7.39
N MET A 173 -18.20 23.37 7.14
CA MET A 173 -18.04 24.66 7.80
C MET A 173 -19.20 25.63 7.45
N SER A 174 -19.64 25.63 6.18
CA SER A 174 -20.78 26.44 5.74
C SER A 174 -22.08 26.01 6.41
N THR A 175 -22.34 24.70 6.52
CA THR A 175 -23.51 24.16 7.19
C THR A 175 -23.48 24.44 8.71
N GLU A 176 -22.30 24.41 9.32
CA GLU A 176 -22.14 24.75 10.75
C GLU A 176 -22.39 26.24 11.03
N LEU A 177 -21.89 27.12 10.16
CA LEU A 177 -22.16 28.57 10.25
C LEU A 177 -23.63 28.88 10.06
N LEU A 178 -24.32 28.22 9.12
CA LEU A 178 -25.76 28.36 8.93
C LEU A 178 -26.52 27.89 10.16
N ALA A 179 -26.16 26.74 10.73
CA ALA A 179 -26.79 26.22 11.95
C ALA A 179 -26.67 27.15 13.17
N ARG A 180 -25.54 27.89 13.27
CA ARG A 180 -25.29 28.81 14.39
C ARG A 180 -25.92 30.21 14.22
N LYS A 181 -26.11 30.68 12.97
CA LYS A 181 -26.49 32.07 12.70
C LYS A 181 -27.97 32.29 12.42
N LEU A 182 -28.72 31.26 12.03
CA LEU A 182 -30.11 31.39 11.63
C LEU A 182 -31.04 30.77 12.68
N VAL A 183 -32.08 31.49 13.03
CA VAL A 183 -33.25 30.90 13.71
C VAL A 183 -34.03 30.15 12.60
N MET A 184 -33.99 28.84 12.61
CA MET A 184 -34.53 27.99 11.56
C MET A 184 -35.78 27.26 12.03
N ASP A 185 -36.68 27.02 11.12
CA ASP A 185 -37.76 26.06 11.33
C ASP A 185 -37.22 24.61 11.38
N ASP A 186 -38.02 23.71 11.95
CA ASP A 186 -37.64 22.30 12.13
C ASP A 186 -37.25 21.61 10.79
N LYS A 187 -37.88 22.01 9.67
CA LYS A 187 -37.59 21.47 8.34
C LYS A 187 -36.21 21.89 7.85
N THR A 188 -35.86 23.15 7.98
CA THR A 188 -34.55 23.70 7.58
C THR A 188 -33.45 23.12 8.44
N GLN A 189 -33.68 22.97 9.74
CA GLN A 189 -32.75 22.31 10.67
C GLN A 189 -32.52 20.84 10.27
N GLY A 190 -33.58 20.12 9.85
CA GLY A 190 -33.50 18.78 9.31
C GLY A 190 -32.65 18.69 8.05
N TYR A 191 -32.78 19.64 7.11
CA TYR A 191 -31.94 19.66 5.89
C TYR A 191 -30.46 19.90 6.21
N ILE A 192 -30.16 20.84 7.09
CA ILE A 192 -28.78 21.14 7.51
C ILE A 192 -28.15 19.92 8.21
N SER A 193 -28.88 19.26 9.09
CA SER A 193 -28.43 18.04 9.76
C SER A 193 -28.09 16.94 8.73
N ARG A 194 -28.94 16.73 7.72
CA ARG A 194 -28.68 15.78 6.63
C ARG A 194 -27.43 16.13 5.83
N ILE A 195 -27.24 17.41 5.47
CA ILE A 195 -26.05 17.87 4.72
C ILE A 195 -24.80 17.60 5.58
N LYS A 196 -24.83 17.96 6.88
CA LYS A 196 -23.71 17.74 7.79
C LYS A 196 -23.35 16.25 7.92
N THR A 197 -24.35 15.39 8.06
CA THR A 197 -24.18 13.94 8.13
C THR A 197 -23.60 13.39 6.83
N SER A 198 -24.14 13.79 5.68
CA SER A 198 -23.65 13.35 4.36
C SER A 198 -22.21 13.78 4.09
N THR A 199 -21.87 15.02 4.45
CA THR A 199 -20.51 15.55 4.28
C THR A 199 -19.50 14.83 5.17
N ARG A 200 -19.86 14.52 6.42
CA ARG A 200 -19.03 13.71 7.31
C ARG A 200 -18.82 12.31 6.74
N HIS A 201 -19.87 11.64 6.27
CA HIS A 201 -19.81 10.33 5.62
C HIS A 201 -18.87 10.33 4.40
N MET A 202 -19.00 11.33 3.52
CA MET A 202 -18.09 11.47 2.37
C MET A 202 -16.63 11.63 2.82
N GLY A 203 -16.37 12.40 3.87
CA GLY A 203 -15.03 12.56 4.45
C GLY A 203 -14.44 11.23 4.94
N THR A 204 -15.24 10.43 5.66
CA THR A 204 -14.85 9.09 6.12
C THR A 204 -14.57 8.16 4.92
N MET A 205 -15.48 8.10 3.93
CA MET A 205 -15.29 7.26 2.74
C MET A 205 -14.02 7.61 1.97
N VAL A 206 -13.71 8.89 1.81
CA VAL A 206 -12.46 9.34 1.16
C VAL A 206 -11.24 8.89 1.98
N GLY A 207 -11.29 9.03 3.31
CA GLY A 207 -10.26 8.55 4.22
C GLY A 207 -10.01 7.04 4.06
N ASP A 208 -11.07 6.27 4.14
CA ASP A 208 -11.06 4.81 4.04
C ASP A 208 -10.53 4.33 2.68
N LEU A 209 -10.95 4.98 1.58
CA LEU A 209 -10.47 4.66 0.25
C LEU A 209 -8.96 4.91 0.12
N LEU A 210 -8.46 6.01 0.66
CA LEU A 210 -7.03 6.32 0.62
C LEU A 210 -6.20 5.33 1.45
N GLU A 211 -6.72 4.89 2.59
CA GLU A 211 -6.07 3.86 3.42
C GLU A 211 -6.07 2.50 2.72
N PHE A 212 -7.18 2.11 2.11
CA PHE A 212 -7.27 0.90 1.29
C PHE A 212 -6.24 0.90 0.16
N VAL A 213 -6.16 2.00 -0.59
CA VAL A 213 -5.19 2.10 -1.68
C VAL A 213 -3.76 2.02 -1.16
N ARG A 214 -3.41 2.68 -0.04
CA ARG A 214 -2.09 2.58 0.58
C ARG A 214 -1.74 1.16 0.98
N SER A 215 -2.65 0.46 1.66
CA SER A 215 -2.43 -0.92 2.11
C SER A 215 -2.23 -1.88 0.94
N ARG A 216 -3.06 -1.79 -0.12
CA ARG A 216 -2.91 -2.59 -1.35
C ARG A 216 -1.54 -2.45 -2.01
N LEU A 217 -0.86 -1.39 -1.71
CA LEU A 217 0.39 -0.99 -2.31
C LEU A 217 1.59 -1.36 -1.41
N GLY A 218 1.36 -2.18 -0.39
CA GLY A 218 2.40 -2.70 0.50
C GLY A 218 2.92 -1.70 1.53
N ALA A 219 2.33 -0.50 1.64
CA ALA A 219 2.68 0.44 2.69
C ALA A 219 1.91 0.10 3.97
N SER A 220 2.64 -0.18 5.05
CA SER A 220 2.03 -0.35 6.37
C SER A 220 1.35 0.94 6.83
N LEU A 221 0.25 0.80 7.59
CA LEU A 221 -0.43 1.95 8.17
C LEU A 221 0.51 2.66 9.16
N PRO A 222 0.85 3.95 8.96
CA PRO A 222 1.68 4.67 9.91
C PRO A 222 0.91 4.87 11.22
N VAL A 223 1.57 4.58 12.35
CA VAL A 223 1.02 4.75 13.70
C VAL A 223 1.97 5.57 14.56
N GLU A 224 1.42 6.54 15.28
CA GLU A 224 2.15 7.34 16.26
C GLU A 224 1.70 6.93 17.67
N ARG A 225 2.39 5.96 18.26
CA ARG A 225 2.02 5.41 19.57
C ARG A 225 2.33 6.42 20.68
N LYS A 226 1.31 6.73 21.48
CA LYS A 226 1.41 7.56 22.67
C LYS A 226 0.70 6.88 23.83
N PHE A 227 1.12 7.22 25.05
CA PHE A 227 0.46 6.69 26.25
C PHE A 227 -1.00 7.15 26.29
N MET A 228 -1.92 6.21 26.42
CA MET A 228 -3.37 6.47 26.48
C MET A 228 -4.11 5.38 27.27
N ASP A 229 -5.38 5.66 27.58
CA ASP A 229 -6.30 4.71 28.23
C ASP A 229 -7.37 4.24 27.23
N LEU A 230 -7.39 2.94 26.92
CA LEU A 230 -8.37 2.36 26.00
C LEU A 230 -9.80 2.41 26.54
N ALA A 231 -9.99 2.31 27.85
CA ALA A 231 -11.32 2.45 28.45
C ALA A 231 -11.91 3.85 28.23
N GLY A 232 -11.07 4.88 28.31
CA GLY A 232 -11.45 6.26 27.96
C GLY A 232 -11.87 6.38 26.51
N ALA A 233 -11.04 5.84 25.58
CA ALA A 233 -11.33 5.86 24.15
C ALA A 233 -12.63 5.10 23.79
N CYS A 234 -12.89 3.96 24.42
CA CYS A 234 -14.15 3.22 24.23
C CYS A 234 -15.37 4.02 24.70
N ARG A 235 -15.24 4.73 25.84
CA ARG A 235 -16.33 5.59 26.35
C ARG A 235 -16.64 6.72 25.39
N GLU A 236 -15.62 7.44 24.92
CA GLU A 236 -15.77 8.53 23.95
C GLU A 236 -16.39 8.03 22.63
N ALA A 237 -15.94 6.90 22.11
CA ALA A 237 -16.49 6.31 20.89
C ALA A 237 -17.96 5.89 21.04
N LEU A 238 -18.36 5.34 22.19
CA LEU A 238 -19.75 5.01 22.49
C LEU A 238 -20.64 6.25 22.62
N GLU A 239 -20.19 7.28 23.32
CA GLU A 239 -20.90 8.54 23.46
C GLU A 239 -21.13 9.20 22.09
N GLU A 240 -20.09 9.21 21.23
CA GLU A 240 -20.20 9.76 19.87
C GLU A 240 -21.16 8.95 18.99
N ALA A 241 -21.09 7.64 19.04
CA ALA A 241 -21.91 6.74 18.22
C ALA A 241 -23.40 6.80 18.60
N THR A 242 -23.71 7.06 19.88
CA THR A 242 -25.09 7.13 20.39
C THR A 242 -25.66 8.56 20.44
N ALA A 243 -24.83 9.57 20.20
CA ALA A 243 -25.24 10.98 20.14
C ALA A 243 -26.24 11.20 18.99
N GLY A 244 -27.55 11.12 19.28
CA GLY A 244 -28.64 11.31 18.31
C GLY A 244 -29.53 10.09 18.06
N GLN A 245 -29.31 8.98 18.76
CA GLN A 245 -30.20 7.81 18.76
C GLN A 245 -30.83 7.62 20.16
N PRO A 246 -31.98 8.24 20.47
CA PRO A 246 -32.66 8.02 21.73
C PRO A 246 -33.21 6.58 21.76
N GLY A 247 -32.72 5.75 22.68
CA GLY A 247 -33.21 4.40 22.91
C GLY A 247 -32.17 3.27 22.90
N SER A 248 -30.96 3.47 22.40
CA SER A 248 -29.87 2.50 22.54
C SER A 248 -28.94 2.96 23.68
N ALA A 249 -28.94 2.24 24.78
CA ALA A 249 -27.97 2.45 25.87
C ALA A 249 -26.93 1.32 25.79
N PRO A 250 -25.80 1.50 25.08
CA PRO A 250 -24.77 0.46 25.03
C PRO A 250 -24.16 0.28 26.42
N VAL A 251 -23.90 -0.98 26.79
CA VAL A 251 -23.26 -1.31 28.06
C VAL A 251 -21.75 -1.32 27.88
N LEU A 252 -21.06 -0.52 28.68
CA LEU A 252 -19.60 -0.53 28.79
C LEU A 252 -19.18 -1.21 30.10
N SER A 253 -18.42 -2.29 30.02
CA SER A 253 -17.78 -2.93 31.16
C SER A 253 -16.26 -2.82 31.06
N ILE A 254 -15.60 -2.46 32.17
CA ILE A 254 -14.17 -2.25 32.22
C ILE A 254 -13.60 -3.06 33.37
N GLU A 255 -12.57 -3.87 33.10
CA GLU A 255 -11.89 -4.67 34.11
C GLU A 255 -10.37 -4.56 33.95
N GLY A 256 -9.63 -4.43 35.03
CA GLY A 256 -8.17 -4.38 35.06
C GLY A 256 -7.57 -3.06 34.55
N GLU A 257 -6.28 -3.07 34.25
CA GLU A 257 -5.53 -1.89 33.79
C GLU A 257 -5.56 -1.80 32.25
N THR A 258 -6.16 -0.75 31.71
CA THR A 258 -6.42 -0.55 30.28
C THR A 258 -5.49 0.46 29.62
N GLN A 259 -4.41 0.86 30.31
CA GLN A 259 -3.43 1.81 29.82
C GLN A 259 -2.29 1.16 29.05
N GLY A 260 -1.76 1.85 28.03
CA GLY A 260 -0.66 1.39 27.19
C GLY A 260 -0.30 2.44 26.12
N HIS A 261 0.49 2.02 25.12
CA HIS A 261 0.99 2.89 24.05
C HIS A 261 0.35 2.56 22.72
N TRP A 262 -0.56 3.40 22.24
CA TRP A 262 -1.25 3.24 20.97
C TRP A 262 -1.44 4.59 20.28
N ASP A 263 -1.84 4.59 19.03
CA ASP A 263 -2.26 5.79 18.29
C ASP A 263 -3.74 6.06 18.57
N SER A 264 -4.03 7.14 19.28
CA SER A 264 -5.39 7.48 19.71
C SER A 264 -6.34 7.71 18.54
N GLY A 265 -5.86 8.31 17.44
CA GLY A 265 -6.68 8.55 16.25
C GLY A 265 -7.05 7.23 15.56
N ARG A 266 -6.09 6.30 15.44
CA ARG A 266 -6.31 4.99 14.85
C ARG A 266 -7.20 4.09 15.70
N ILE A 267 -6.99 4.10 17.01
CA ILE A 267 -7.87 3.39 17.95
C ILE A 267 -9.29 3.94 17.88
N GLY A 268 -9.48 5.26 17.86
CA GLY A 268 -10.79 5.88 17.68
C GLY A 268 -11.48 5.43 16.40
N GLN A 269 -10.75 5.40 15.25
CA GLN A 269 -11.25 4.93 13.96
C GLN A 269 -11.68 3.45 14.02
N MET A 270 -10.87 2.59 14.63
CA MET A 270 -11.18 1.18 14.83
C MET A 270 -12.47 0.99 15.64
N LEU A 271 -12.59 1.71 16.76
CA LEU A 271 -13.76 1.64 17.65
C LEU A 271 -15.03 2.15 16.96
N GLN A 272 -14.94 3.27 16.23
CA GLN A 272 -16.07 3.79 15.45
C GLN A 272 -16.57 2.80 14.40
N ASN A 273 -15.65 2.10 13.72
CA ASN A 273 -16.03 1.06 12.75
C ASN A 273 -16.69 -0.15 13.42
N LEU A 274 -16.15 -0.65 14.54
CA LEU A 274 -16.72 -1.81 15.24
C LEU A 274 -18.08 -1.47 15.87
N ILE A 275 -18.18 -0.35 16.58
CA ILE A 275 -19.41 0.10 17.24
C ILE A 275 -20.45 0.48 16.19
N GLY A 276 -20.04 1.16 15.10
CA GLY A 276 -20.91 1.48 13.97
C GLY A 276 -21.51 0.23 13.32
N ASN A 277 -20.72 -0.81 13.11
CA ASN A 277 -21.20 -2.10 12.61
C ASN A 277 -22.20 -2.75 13.59
N ALA A 278 -21.91 -2.73 14.90
CA ALA A 278 -22.80 -3.27 15.91
C ALA A 278 -24.16 -2.54 15.93
N LEU A 279 -24.15 -1.20 15.78
CA LEU A 279 -25.37 -0.39 15.68
C LEU A 279 -26.16 -0.65 14.39
N GLN A 280 -25.47 -0.83 13.28
CA GLN A 280 -26.09 -1.02 11.97
C GLN A 280 -26.73 -2.40 11.81
N HIS A 281 -26.08 -3.44 12.33
CA HIS A 281 -26.48 -4.84 12.15
C HIS A 281 -27.10 -5.47 13.39
N GLY A 282 -27.07 -4.78 14.52
CA GLY A 282 -27.75 -5.18 15.74
C GLY A 282 -29.28 -5.13 15.62
N ALA A 283 -29.97 -5.98 16.34
CA ALA A 283 -31.42 -5.97 16.41
C ALA A 283 -31.89 -4.69 17.18
N ALA A 284 -32.87 -3.98 16.63
CA ALA A 284 -33.35 -2.69 17.14
C ALA A 284 -33.82 -2.70 18.62
N SER A 285 -34.08 -3.89 19.17
CA SER A 285 -34.55 -4.11 20.54
C SER A 285 -33.50 -4.64 21.52
N HIS A 286 -32.25 -4.86 21.03
CA HIS A 286 -31.22 -5.52 21.83
C HIS A 286 -30.01 -4.61 22.09
N GLU A 287 -29.36 -4.86 23.21
CA GLU A 287 -28.30 -4.06 23.78
C GLU A 287 -26.96 -4.36 23.10
N ILE A 288 -26.21 -3.33 22.73
CA ILE A 288 -24.81 -3.45 22.30
C ILE A 288 -23.94 -3.43 23.53
N SER A 289 -23.04 -4.40 23.66
CA SER A 289 -22.09 -4.41 24.77
C SER A 289 -20.65 -4.25 24.30
N VAL A 290 -19.91 -3.41 25.02
CA VAL A 290 -18.46 -3.24 24.85
C VAL A 290 -17.80 -3.59 26.17
N ARG A 291 -16.86 -4.56 26.12
CA ARG A 291 -16.07 -4.96 27.26
C ARG A 291 -14.60 -4.68 27.01
N VAL A 292 -13.93 -4.07 27.98
CA VAL A 292 -12.49 -3.79 27.95
C VAL A 292 -11.84 -4.48 29.12
N THR A 293 -10.95 -5.44 28.87
CA THR A 293 -10.27 -6.21 29.90
C THR A 293 -8.76 -6.00 29.81
N GLY A 294 -8.18 -5.35 30.82
CA GLY A 294 -6.74 -5.15 30.92
C GLY A 294 -6.04 -6.35 31.55
N GLY A 295 -5.24 -7.06 30.75
CA GLY A 295 -4.30 -8.08 31.21
C GLY A 295 -2.94 -7.48 31.59
N LYS A 296 -1.97 -8.35 31.87
CA LYS A 296 -0.59 -7.95 32.22
C LYS A 296 0.11 -7.22 31.06
N ASP A 297 0.10 -7.82 29.87
CA ASP A 297 0.88 -7.38 28.71
C ASP A 297 -0.01 -6.97 27.52
N THR A 298 -1.33 -7.21 27.62
CA THR A 298 -2.31 -6.93 26.57
C THR A 298 -3.58 -6.32 27.15
N VAL A 299 -4.36 -5.67 26.28
CA VAL A 299 -5.73 -5.27 26.55
C VAL A 299 -6.63 -5.92 25.51
N GLU A 300 -7.72 -6.53 25.97
CA GLU A 300 -8.77 -7.11 25.14
C GLU A 300 -9.97 -6.17 25.07
N ILE A 301 -10.48 -5.95 23.86
CA ILE A 301 -11.71 -5.20 23.60
C ILE A 301 -12.68 -6.14 22.90
N VAL A 302 -13.85 -6.34 23.50
CA VAL A 302 -14.93 -7.17 22.96
C VAL A 302 -16.10 -6.27 22.62
N VAL A 303 -16.53 -6.27 21.36
CA VAL A 303 -17.75 -5.59 20.91
C VAL A 303 -18.75 -6.65 20.48
N HIS A 304 -19.89 -6.68 21.15
CA HIS A 304 -20.93 -7.66 20.92
C HIS A 304 -22.27 -6.98 20.60
N ASN A 305 -22.99 -7.56 19.64
CA ASN A 305 -24.36 -7.23 19.32
C ASN A 305 -25.20 -8.46 19.03
N GLU A 306 -26.43 -8.45 19.51
CA GLU A 306 -27.43 -9.40 19.06
C GLU A 306 -27.98 -8.96 17.69
N GLY A 307 -28.26 -9.90 16.80
CA GLY A 307 -28.77 -9.62 15.46
C GLY A 307 -28.68 -10.83 14.54
N LYS A 308 -28.88 -10.58 13.25
CA LYS A 308 -28.74 -11.63 12.25
C LYS A 308 -27.29 -12.11 12.20
N PRO A 309 -27.02 -13.41 12.27
CA PRO A 309 -25.66 -13.92 12.23
C PRO A 309 -25.02 -13.70 10.85
N ILE A 310 -23.71 -13.53 10.86
CA ILE A 310 -22.89 -13.52 9.64
C ILE A 310 -22.89 -14.96 9.08
N ALA A 311 -23.11 -15.11 7.78
CA ALA A 311 -23.06 -16.41 7.14
C ALA A 311 -21.67 -17.05 7.31
N GLU A 312 -21.62 -18.36 7.54
CA GLU A 312 -20.39 -19.08 7.89
C GLU A 312 -19.31 -18.96 6.79
N ASP A 313 -19.73 -18.96 5.53
CA ASP A 313 -18.87 -18.75 4.36
C ASP A 313 -18.32 -17.30 4.26
N ALA A 314 -19.05 -16.33 4.80
CA ALA A 314 -18.64 -14.92 4.81
C ALA A 314 -17.66 -14.60 5.95
N ILE A 315 -17.63 -15.36 7.07
CA ILE A 315 -16.76 -15.08 8.23
C ILE A 315 -15.28 -14.99 7.83
N SER A 316 -14.83 -15.82 6.90
CA SER A 316 -13.42 -15.82 6.45
C SER A 316 -13.06 -14.59 5.63
N THR A 317 -14.03 -13.93 5.01
CA THR A 317 -13.82 -12.82 4.05
C THR A 317 -14.33 -11.47 4.53
N ILE A 318 -14.96 -11.36 5.71
CA ILE A 318 -15.52 -10.08 6.20
C ILE A 318 -14.47 -8.98 6.42
N PHE A 319 -13.21 -9.37 6.61
CA PHE A 319 -12.09 -8.45 6.72
C PHE A 319 -11.44 -8.12 5.37
N ASP A 320 -11.90 -8.73 4.28
CA ASP A 320 -11.44 -8.39 2.95
C ASP A 320 -12.10 -7.08 2.48
N PRO A 321 -11.37 -6.25 1.75
CA PRO A 321 -11.90 -4.96 1.32
C PRO A 321 -13.04 -5.13 0.30
N LEU A 322 -14.02 -4.22 0.35
CA LEU A 322 -15.17 -4.15 -0.55
C LEU A 322 -16.13 -5.36 -0.44
N VAL A 323 -15.99 -6.20 0.57
CA VAL A 323 -16.93 -7.28 0.85
C VAL A 323 -18.17 -6.72 1.53
N ARG A 324 -19.35 -7.09 1.02
CA ARG A 324 -20.67 -6.78 1.57
C ARG A 324 -21.48 -8.07 1.68
N SER A 325 -22.35 -8.18 2.67
CA SER A 325 -23.30 -9.30 2.70
C SER A 325 -24.25 -9.23 1.50
N SER A 326 -24.43 -10.34 0.81
CA SER A 326 -25.21 -10.46 -0.43
C SER A 326 -26.70 -10.12 -0.28
N GLU A 327 -27.22 -9.96 0.93
CA GLU A 327 -28.64 -9.65 1.20
C GLU A 327 -28.96 -8.14 1.21
N GLU A 328 -27.99 -7.25 1.28
CA GLU A 328 -28.23 -5.79 1.19
C GLU A 328 -28.63 -5.30 -0.21
N ASN A 329 -28.69 -6.20 -1.21
CA ASN A 329 -28.91 -5.82 -2.62
C ASN A 329 -30.36 -5.56 -3.02
N SER A 330 -31.38 -5.84 -2.18
CA SER A 330 -32.76 -5.83 -2.70
C SER A 330 -33.71 -4.75 -2.15
N GLU A 331 -33.60 -4.23 -0.94
CA GLU A 331 -34.62 -3.27 -0.44
C GLU A 331 -34.10 -2.07 0.39
N SER A 332 -32.85 -2.03 0.81
CA SER A 332 -32.31 -0.95 1.66
C SER A 332 -31.25 -0.07 0.98
N ARG A 333 -31.44 0.26 -0.28
CA ARG A 333 -30.52 1.14 -1.06
C ARG A 333 -30.37 2.57 -0.51
N THR A 334 -31.15 2.95 0.48
CA THR A 334 -31.20 4.32 1.01
C THR A 334 -30.43 4.54 2.33
N THR A 335 -29.96 3.49 3.01
CA THR A 335 -29.37 3.63 4.36
C THR A 335 -27.96 3.06 4.53
N SER A 336 -27.50 2.15 3.67
CA SER A 336 -26.12 1.60 3.79
C SER A 336 -25.15 2.34 2.88
N THR A 337 -24.50 3.37 3.40
CA THR A 337 -23.56 4.24 2.67
C THR A 337 -22.09 3.80 2.83
N SER A 338 -21.78 2.64 3.40
CA SER A 338 -20.41 2.18 3.60
C SER A 338 -19.83 1.48 2.37
N LEU A 339 -18.56 1.73 2.06
CA LEU A 339 -17.83 1.10 0.95
C LEU A 339 -17.44 -0.36 1.22
N GLY A 340 -17.80 -0.96 2.37
CA GLY A 340 -17.30 -2.28 2.77
C GLY A 340 -15.81 -2.27 3.14
N LEU A 341 -15.30 -1.13 3.59
CA LEU A 341 -13.90 -0.96 4.00
C LEU A 341 -13.71 -0.91 5.52
N GLY A 342 -14.78 -0.73 6.29
CA GLY A 342 -14.69 -0.51 7.74
C GLY A 342 -13.97 -1.65 8.48
N LEU A 343 -14.34 -2.92 8.25
CA LEU A 343 -13.69 -4.07 8.90
C LEU A 343 -12.28 -4.31 8.37
N PHE A 344 -12.03 -4.04 7.10
CA PHE A 344 -10.68 -4.04 6.55
C PHE A 344 -9.78 -3.05 7.30
N ILE A 345 -10.24 -1.82 7.52
CA ILE A 345 -9.50 -0.80 8.26
C ILE A 345 -9.28 -1.23 9.72
N VAL A 346 -10.28 -1.84 10.36
CA VAL A 346 -10.11 -2.41 11.71
C VAL A 346 -8.93 -3.38 11.73
N LYS A 347 -8.88 -4.32 10.78
CA LYS A 347 -7.78 -5.29 10.68
C LYS A 347 -6.44 -4.63 10.46
N GLU A 348 -6.36 -3.61 9.59
CA GLU A 348 -5.12 -2.86 9.33
C GLU A 348 -4.64 -2.10 10.57
N VAL A 349 -5.54 -1.44 11.30
CA VAL A 349 -5.22 -0.74 12.56
C VAL A 349 -4.70 -1.72 13.61
N VAL A 350 -5.36 -2.87 13.78
CA VAL A 350 -4.96 -3.91 14.73
C VAL A 350 -3.59 -4.48 14.38
N ASN A 351 -3.35 -4.79 13.11
CA ASN A 351 -2.06 -5.27 12.61
C ASN A 351 -0.94 -4.24 12.83
N ALA A 352 -1.19 -2.96 12.55
CA ALA A 352 -0.23 -1.88 12.77
C ALA A 352 0.15 -1.69 14.24
N HIS A 353 -0.73 -2.10 15.16
CA HIS A 353 -0.47 -2.15 16.60
C HIS A 353 0.05 -3.51 17.08
N SER A 354 0.39 -4.44 16.17
CA SER A 354 0.88 -5.78 16.48
C SER A 354 -0.13 -6.62 17.30
N GLY A 355 -1.42 -6.33 17.13
CA GLY A 355 -2.52 -7.02 17.77
C GLY A 355 -3.13 -8.13 16.93
N SER A 356 -4.26 -8.65 17.40
CA SER A 356 -5.07 -9.63 16.68
C SER A 356 -6.56 -9.30 16.80
N ILE A 357 -7.33 -9.65 15.76
CA ILE A 357 -8.79 -9.56 15.76
C ILE A 357 -9.41 -10.90 15.36
N THR A 358 -10.46 -11.28 16.07
CA THR A 358 -11.28 -12.45 15.77
C THR A 358 -12.74 -12.09 15.76
N VAL A 359 -13.57 -12.92 15.11
CA VAL A 359 -15.02 -12.77 15.07
C VAL A 359 -15.68 -14.12 15.30
N THR A 360 -16.75 -14.11 16.07
CA THR A 360 -17.66 -15.23 16.22
C THR A 360 -19.08 -14.73 15.97
N SER A 361 -19.88 -15.49 15.22
CA SER A 361 -21.27 -15.14 14.92
C SER A 361 -22.11 -16.39 14.82
N THR A 362 -23.15 -16.49 15.65
CA THR A 362 -24.03 -17.65 15.71
C THR A 362 -25.50 -17.25 15.81
N ILE A 363 -26.40 -18.18 15.45
CA ILE A 363 -27.82 -17.97 15.64
C ILE A 363 -28.12 -18.07 17.15
N GLY A 364 -28.61 -16.98 17.74
CA GLY A 364 -28.99 -16.94 19.16
C GLY A 364 -27.99 -16.14 20.02
N ASP A 365 -26.69 -16.22 19.73
CA ASP A 365 -25.68 -15.47 20.49
C ASP A 365 -25.28 -14.15 19.81
N GLY A 366 -25.72 -13.93 18.55
CA GLY A 366 -25.36 -12.71 17.80
C GLY A 366 -23.92 -12.71 17.26
N THR A 367 -23.32 -11.51 17.12
CA THR A 367 -21.97 -11.31 16.58
C THR A 367 -21.06 -10.68 17.62
N THR A 368 -19.87 -11.23 17.78
CA THR A 368 -18.84 -10.78 18.72
C THR A 368 -17.53 -10.56 17.97
N PHE A 369 -17.02 -9.34 18.01
CA PHE A 369 -15.65 -9.01 17.59
C PHE A 369 -14.75 -8.90 18.81
N THR A 370 -13.63 -9.61 18.80
CA THR A 370 -12.63 -9.57 19.88
C THR A 370 -11.31 -9.07 19.32
N VAL A 371 -10.83 -7.95 19.86
CA VAL A 371 -9.55 -7.32 19.54
C VAL A 371 -8.62 -7.46 20.72
N VAL A 372 -7.39 -7.93 20.48
CA VAL A 372 -6.33 -8.02 21.49
C VAL A 372 -5.16 -7.13 21.05
N LEU A 373 -4.79 -6.15 21.88
CA LEU A 373 -3.71 -5.22 21.62
C LEU A 373 -2.60 -5.35 22.67
N PRO A 374 -1.32 -5.45 22.29
CA PRO A 374 -0.22 -5.36 23.24
C PRO A 374 -0.13 -3.94 23.83
N LYS A 375 0.30 -3.84 25.08
CA LYS A 375 0.43 -2.54 25.79
C LYS A 375 1.66 -1.72 25.41
N THR A 376 2.58 -2.33 24.64
CA THR A 376 3.88 -1.77 24.23
C THR A 376 3.98 -1.58 22.72
#